data_3deec6c6db66ac4f002dc93bfcb9711b
#
_entry.id   3deec6c6db66ac4f002dc93bfcb9711b
#
_cell.length_a   1.000
_cell.length_b   1.000
_cell.length_c   1.000
_cell.angle_alpha   90.00
_cell.angle_beta   90.00
_cell.angle_gamma   90.00
#
_symmetry.space_group_name_H-M   'P 1'
#
loop_
_entity.id
_entity.type
_entity.pdbx_description
1 polymer ?
#
loop_
_entity_poly.entity_id
_entity_poly.type
_entity_poly.pdbx_seq_one_letter_code
_entity_poly.pdbx_strand_id
1 'polypeptide(L)'
;MPTELIRFLVPGTSRRFRCGGLSVELQTANLVGRCCPTEIVTYRERCQDHAFLDDLLRRESVRDEVIWIVSWGFDVPRLIHALKGHRVAYHAHSSGYGFDLPPGVPVLAVSRNTLGYWGNRAPRNPLYLVPNALEAQWIDRGDRLGSGSRSIDVLVQARKSSTYVMHGLVPALQRAGLTVEIQSGWVDDLVDLFNHSTVVLYDSAEYWRGRGVSEGFGLPPLEALACGCVVFTSLNHALADHCDPGLMVHQIGCGRLDWDVSRIQQAVVDPKGWRALPTRLEQVLEDS
;
A
#
# COMPACT_ATOMS: atom_id res chain seq x y z
N MET A 1 -28.82 -17.31 10.07
CA MET A 1 -27.50 -17.97 10.14
C MET A 1 -26.77 -17.35 11.33
N PRO A 2 -25.97 -18.08 12.11
CA PRO A 2 -25.13 -17.44 13.11
C PRO A 2 -24.25 -16.40 12.42
N THR A 3 -24.16 -15.21 13.00
CA THR A 3 -23.35 -14.14 12.44
C THR A 3 -21.89 -14.48 12.68
N GLU A 4 -21.11 -14.70 11.63
CA GLU A 4 -19.66 -14.96 11.75
C GLU A 4 -18.97 -13.75 12.35
N LEU A 5 -18.02 -13.98 13.27
CA LEU A 5 -17.15 -12.96 13.84
C LEU A 5 -15.79 -13.00 13.12
N ILE A 6 -15.33 -11.87 12.62
CA ILE A 6 -14.02 -11.75 11.98
C ILE A 6 -13.03 -11.03 12.90
N ARG A 7 -11.91 -11.69 13.22
CA ARG A 7 -10.84 -11.16 14.08
C ARG A 7 -9.60 -10.86 13.27
N PHE A 8 -9.24 -9.60 13.18
CA PHE A 8 -8.02 -9.13 12.51
C PHE A 8 -6.86 -9.11 13.49
N LEU A 9 -5.80 -9.85 13.20
CA LEU A 9 -4.58 -9.91 14.01
C LEU A 9 -3.59 -8.85 13.58
N VAL A 10 -3.31 -7.91 14.47
CA VAL A 10 -2.31 -6.86 14.26
C VAL A 10 -1.24 -6.91 15.38
N PRO A 11 0.02 -6.50 15.11
CA PRO A 11 1.07 -6.56 16.13
C PRO A 11 0.80 -5.63 17.33
N GLY A 12 0.15 -4.51 17.10
CA GLY A 12 -0.23 -3.46 18.03
C GLY A 12 -0.71 -2.24 17.29
N THR A 13 -1.32 -1.28 17.98
CA THR A 13 -1.88 -0.06 17.38
C THR A 13 -1.13 1.22 17.77
N SER A 14 -0.08 1.13 18.59
CA SER A 14 0.73 2.26 19.01
C SER A 14 1.58 2.83 17.88
N ARG A 15 2.15 4.02 18.09
CA ARG A 15 3.05 4.70 17.14
C ARG A 15 4.19 3.81 16.62
N ARG A 16 4.67 2.88 17.44
CA ARG A 16 5.75 1.94 17.11
C ARG A 16 5.43 1.07 15.90
N PHE A 17 4.16 0.72 15.68
CA PHE A 17 3.73 -0.18 14.61
C PHE A 17 3.15 0.57 13.40
N ARG A 18 3.06 1.90 13.45
CA ARG A 18 2.50 2.70 12.35
C ARG A 18 3.28 2.50 11.05
N CYS A 19 2.57 1.99 10.06
CA CYS A 19 3.05 1.84 8.68
C CYS A 19 1.85 1.63 7.76
N GLY A 20 2.03 1.75 6.46
CA GLY A 20 0.97 1.57 5.48
C GLY A 20 0.24 0.23 5.59
N GLY A 21 0.96 -0.87 5.88
CA GLY A 21 0.33 -2.19 6.06
C GLY A 21 -0.62 -2.25 7.27
N LEU A 22 -0.28 -1.60 8.39
CA LEU A 22 -1.18 -1.51 9.54
C LEU A 22 -2.40 -0.64 9.23
N SER A 23 -2.21 0.52 8.60
CA SER A 23 -3.32 1.39 8.21
C SER A 23 -4.32 0.66 7.32
N VAL A 24 -3.83 -0.06 6.32
CA VAL A 24 -4.67 -0.88 5.43
C VAL A 24 -5.43 -1.95 6.20
N GLU A 25 -4.77 -2.66 7.12
CA GLU A 25 -5.44 -3.73 7.88
C GLU A 25 -6.54 -3.18 8.79
N LEU A 26 -6.29 -2.06 9.45
CA LEU A 26 -7.30 -1.38 10.28
C LEU A 26 -8.45 -0.83 9.43
N GLN A 27 -8.16 -0.27 8.26
CA GLN A 27 -9.17 0.18 7.31
C GLN A 27 -10.01 -0.99 6.80
N THR A 28 -9.38 -2.10 6.42
CA THR A 28 -10.08 -3.32 5.97
C THR A 28 -11.01 -3.85 7.06
N ALA A 29 -10.52 -3.91 8.31
CA ALA A 29 -11.35 -4.32 9.45
C ALA A 29 -12.55 -3.39 9.65
N ASN A 30 -12.37 -2.08 9.50
CA ASN A 30 -13.48 -1.11 9.60
C ASN A 30 -14.50 -1.27 8.46
N LEU A 31 -14.04 -1.51 7.22
CA LEU A 31 -14.93 -1.76 6.08
C LEU A 31 -15.73 -3.06 6.26
N VAL A 32 -15.07 -4.14 6.65
CA VAL A 32 -15.70 -5.43 6.94
C VAL A 32 -16.69 -5.30 8.10
N GLY A 33 -16.37 -4.49 9.12
CA GLY A 33 -17.23 -4.20 10.27
C GLY A 33 -18.57 -3.55 9.92
N ARG A 34 -18.71 -2.99 8.71
CA ARG A 34 -20.02 -2.49 8.20
C ARG A 34 -20.96 -3.62 7.78
N CYS A 35 -20.41 -4.80 7.49
CA CYS A 35 -21.16 -5.94 6.96
C CYS A 35 -21.32 -7.07 7.99
N CYS A 36 -20.35 -7.26 8.88
CA CYS A 36 -20.37 -8.33 9.87
C CYS A 36 -19.60 -7.94 11.15
N PRO A 37 -19.85 -8.60 12.29
CA PRO A 37 -19.10 -8.37 13.53
C PRO A 37 -17.59 -8.52 13.31
N THR A 38 -16.83 -7.53 13.75
CA THR A 38 -15.39 -7.49 13.53
C THR A 38 -14.67 -7.01 14.80
N GLU A 39 -13.56 -7.65 15.12
CA GLU A 39 -12.69 -7.31 16.25
C GLU A 39 -11.23 -7.16 15.79
N ILE A 40 -10.54 -6.15 16.34
CA ILE A 40 -9.08 -6.05 16.27
C ILE A 40 -8.49 -6.79 17.47
N VAL A 41 -7.56 -7.69 17.21
CA VAL A 41 -6.84 -8.44 18.24
C VAL A 41 -5.34 -8.20 18.09
N THR A 42 -4.68 -7.76 19.16
CA THR A 42 -3.24 -7.53 19.17
C THR A 42 -2.47 -8.76 19.67
N TYR A 43 -1.20 -8.92 19.19
CA TYR A 43 -0.42 -10.12 19.57
C TYR A 43 1.05 -9.84 19.95
N ARG A 44 1.54 -8.62 19.80
CA ARG A 44 2.88 -8.20 20.27
C ARG A 44 2.81 -7.17 21.40
N GLU A 45 1.81 -6.31 21.36
CA GLU A 45 1.62 -5.24 22.34
C GLU A 45 0.19 -5.28 22.88
N ARG A 46 0.05 -5.21 24.22
CA ARG A 46 -1.25 -5.11 24.87
C ARG A 46 -1.76 -3.67 24.76
N CYS A 47 -2.97 -3.51 24.25
CA CYS A 47 -3.65 -2.22 24.13
C CYS A 47 -4.92 -2.25 24.99
N GLN A 48 -5.32 -1.11 25.55
CA GLN A 48 -6.51 -1.04 26.39
C GLN A 48 -7.81 -1.33 25.64
N ASP A 49 -7.87 -0.91 24.37
CA ASP A 49 -9.07 -0.98 23.54
C ASP A 49 -9.19 -2.27 22.73
N HIS A 50 -8.21 -3.18 22.82
CA HIS A 50 -8.17 -4.39 22.02
C HIS A 50 -7.86 -5.62 22.84
N ALA A 51 -8.51 -6.72 22.50
CA ALA A 51 -8.19 -8.03 23.08
C ALA A 51 -6.75 -8.45 22.68
N PHE A 52 -6.13 -9.27 23.53
CA PHE A 52 -4.80 -9.82 23.27
C PHE A 52 -4.89 -11.31 22.93
N LEU A 53 -4.20 -11.73 21.87
CA LEU A 53 -4.31 -13.08 21.31
C LEU A 53 -4.14 -14.18 22.35
N ASP A 54 -3.07 -14.13 23.16
CA ASP A 54 -2.79 -15.19 24.15
C ASP A 54 -3.86 -15.30 25.23
N ASP A 55 -4.56 -14.20 25.56
CA ASP A 55 -5.64 -14.21 26.52
C ASP A 55 -6.90 -14.85 25.95
N LEU A 56 -7.21 -14.56 24.69
CA LEU A 56 -8.32 -15.18 23.99
C LEU A 56 -8.10 -16.69 23.85
N LEU A 57 -6.93 -17.11 23.40
CA LEU A 57 -6.61 -18.54 23.24
C LEU A 57 -6.62 -19.33 24.54
N ARG A 58 -6.41 -18.66 25.71
CA ARG A 58 -6.51 -19.31 27.03
C ARG A 58 -7.94 -19.41 27.55
N ARG A 59 -8.81 -18.47 27.15
CA ARG A 59 -10.17 -18.34 27.70
C ARG A 59 -11.24 -18.96 26.83
N GLU A 60 -11.03 -18.97 25.53
CA GLU A 60 -12.02 -19.41 24.55
C GLU A 60 -11.63 -20.77 23.95
N SER A 61 -12.60 -21.66 23.84
CA SER A 61 -12.46 -22.85 23.01
C SER A 61 -12.52 -22.48 21.53
N VAL A 62 -12.08 -23.40 20.67
CA VAL A 62 -12.23 -23.26 19.21
C VAL A 62 -13.71 -23.07 18.86
N ARG A 63 -14.01 -22.06 18.05
CA ARG A 63 -15.35 -21.68 17.62
C ARG A 63 -15.41 -21.61 16.11
N ASP A 64 -16.32 -22.36 15.50
CA ASP A 64 -16.47 -22.42 14.05
C ASP A 64 -17.00 -21.12 13.44
N GLU A 65 -17.70 -20.31 14.22
CA GLU A 65 -18.21 -19.00 13.78
C GLU A 65 -17.17 -17.88 13.81
N VAL A 66 -15.93 -18.14 14.28
CA VAL A 66 -14.86 -17.15 14.34
C VAL A 66 -13.84 -17.40 13.23
N ILE A 67 -13.59 -16.37 12.41
CA ILE A 67 -12.54 -16.38 11.38
C ILE A 67 -11.42 -15.42 11.80
N TRP A 68 -10.19 -15.93 11.78
CA TRP A 68 -9.00 -15.14 12.11
C TRP A 68 -8.30 -14.69 10.84
N ILE A 69 -8.11 -13.39 10.68
CA ILE A 69 -7.33 -12.80 9.58
C ILE A 69 -5.90 -12.58 10.08
N VAL A 70 -4.96 -13.21 9.41
CA VAL A 70 -3.51 -13.09 9.71
C VAL A 70 -2.85 -12.37 8.54
N SER A 71 -2.12 -11.28 8.79
CA SER A 71 -1.61 -10.41 7.71
C SER A 71 -0.14 -10.06 7.80
N TRP A 72 0.47 -10.16 8.98
CA TRP A 72 1.80 -9.60 9.24
C TRP A 72 2.94 -10.53 8.80
N GLY A 73 3.35 -10.45 7.56
CA GLY A 73 4.44 -11.11 6.85
C GLY A 73 5.23 -12.19 7.60
N PHE A 74 6.31 -11.80 8.26
CA PHE A 74 7.19 -12.75 8.97
C PHE A 74 6.58 -13.44 10.19
N ASP A 75 5.50 -12.90 10.76
CA ASP A 75 4.81 -13.52 11.89
C ASP A 75 3.78 -14.57 11.48
N VAL A 76 3.40 -14.62 10.21
CA VAL A 76 2.32 -15.48 9.69
C VAL A 76 2.51 -16.95 10.09
N PRO A 77 3.69 -17.59 9.93
CA PRO A 77 3.87 -18.99 10.32
C PRO A 77 3.59 -19.23 11.82
N ARG A 78 4.09 -18.35 12.67
CA ARG A 78 3.90 -18.43 14.13
C ARG A 78 2.43 -18.25 14.51
N LEU A 79 1.75 -17.28 13.89
CA LEU A 79 0.34 -16.99 14.15
C LEU A 79 -0.57 -18.13 13.68
N ILE A 80 -0.35 -18.67 12.49
CA ILE A 80 -1.09 -19.83 11.98
C ILE A 80 -0.86 -21.07 12.89
N HIS A 81 0.36 -21.26 13.39
CA HIS A 81 0.66 -22.35 14.33
C HIS A 81 -0.11 -22.16 15.65
N ALA A 82 -0.12 -20.95 16.21
CA ALA A 82 -0.85 -20.63 17.42
C ALA A 82 -2.38 -20.80 17.28
N LEU A 83 -2.90 -20.58 16.08
CA LEU A 83 -4.30 -20.72 15.71
C LEU A 83 -4.67 -22.11 15.18
N LYS A 84 -3.85 -23.13 15.44
CA LYS A 84 -4.13 -24.50 15.00
C LYS A 84 -5.52 -24.95 15.49
N GLY A 85 -6.34 -25.43 14.57
CA GLY A 85 -7.73 -25.84 14.82
C GLY A 85 -8.76 -24.73 14.64
N HIS A 86 -8.37 -23.49 14.56
CA HIS A 86 -9.25 -22.36 14.24
C HIS A 86 -9.39 -22.15 12.73
N ARG A 87 -10.46 -21.48 12.30
CA ARG A 87 -10.62 -21.00 10.92
C ARG A 87 -9.72 -19.79 10.70
N VAL A 88 -8.78 -19.87 9.79
CA VAL A 88 -7.79 -18.83 9.49
C VAL A 88 -7.83 -18.49 8.02
N ALA A 89 -7.73 -17.20 7.69
CA ALA A 89 -7.40 -16.71 6.35
C ALA A 89 -6.16 -15.82 6.42
N TYR A 90 -5.34 -15.86 5.37
CA TYR A 90 -4.15 -15.04 5.26
C TYR A 90 -4.40 -13.85 4.33
N HIS A 91 -4.33 -12.62 4.86
CA HIS A 91 -4.39 -11.39 4.09
C HIS A 91 -2.97 -11.02 3.64
N ALA A 92 -2.67 -11.26 2.38
CA ALA A 92 -1.33 -11.19 1.81
C ALA A 92 -1.03 -9.81 1.23
N HIS A 93 -0.42 -8.92 2.03
CA HIS A 93 -0.03 -7.56 1.62
C HIS A 93 1.23 -7.50 0.76
N SER A 94 2.00 -8.57 0.63
CA SER A 94 3.22 -8.62 -0.16
C SER A 94 3.64 -10.08 -0.41
N SER A 95 4.70 -10.28 -1.15
CA SER A 95 5.28 -11.60 -1.45
C SER A 95 6.76 -11.67 -1.06
N GLY A 96 7.35 -12.86 -1.07
CA GLY A 96 8.79 -13.02 -0.85
C GLY A 96 9.21 -13.30 0.59
N TYR A 97 8.27 -13.45 1.54
CA TYR A 97 8.59 -13.71 2.95
C TYR A 97 9.21 -15.09 3.24
N GLY A 98 9.26 -15.99 2.25
CA GLY A 98 9.98 -17.26 2.34
C GLY A 98 9.32 -18.37 3.15
N PHE A 99 8.06 -18.21 3.58
CA PHE A 99 7.33 -19.26 4.31
C PHE A 99 6.34 -20.02 3.41
N ASP A 100 5.91 -21.18 3.87
CA ASP A 100 4.84 -21.97 3.27
C ASP A 100 3.56 -21.88 4.09
N LEU A 101 2.42 -21.95 3.41
CA LEU A 101 1.11 -22.00 4.05
C LEU A 101 0.62 -23.46 4.17
N PRO A 102 -0.04 -23.82 5.28
CA PRO A 102 -0.77 -25.08 5.35
C PRO A 102 -1.83 -25.15 4.25
N PRO A 103 -2.09 -26.36 3.69
CA PRO A 103 -3.15 -26.51 2.71
C PRO A 103 -4.52 -26.10 3.24
N GLY A 104 -5.33 -25.49 2.37
CA GLY A 104 -6.70 -25.10 2.69
C GLY A 104 -6.85 -23.73 3.38
N VAL A 105 -5.78 -23.07 3.80
CA VAL A 105 -5.85 -21.69 4.31
C VAL A 105 -6.15 -20.74 3.15
N PRO A 106 -7.30 -20.02 3.14
CA PRO A 106 -7.59 -19.03 2.12
C PRO A 106 -6.56 -17.90 2.11
N VAL A 107 -6.16 -17.45 0.92
CA VAL A 107 -5.25 -16.32 0.72
C VAL A 107 -6.02 -15.18 0.07
N LEU A 108 -6.10 -14.06 0.75
CA LEU A 108 -6.67 -12.80 0.27
C LEU A 108 -5.51 -11.94 -0.22
N ALA A 109 -5.26 -11.93 -1.51
CA ALA A 109 -4.12 -11.24 -2.10
C ALA A 109 -4.51 -9.82 -2.54
N VAL A 110 -3.72 -8.82 -2.18
CA VAL A 110 -4.01 -7.41 -2.45
C VAL A 110 -3.70 -6.97 -3.89
N SER A 111 -3.09 -7.83 -4.70
CA SER A 111 -2.72 -7.53 -6.09
C SER A 111 -2.56 -8.81 -6.91
N ARG A 112 -2.60 -8.69 -8.24
CA ARG A 112 -2.33 -9.80 -9.17
C ARG A 112 -0.91 -10.34 -9.01
N ASN A 113 0.06 -9.46 -8.74
CA ASN A 113 1.43 -9.89 -8.43
C ASN A 113 1.48 -10.79 -7.18
N THR A 114 0.82 -10.38 -6.10
CA THR A 114 0.74 -11.16 -4.85
C THR A 114 -0.07 -12.44 -5.05
N LEU A 115 -1.18 -12.37 -5.80
CA LEU A 115 -2.01 -13.53 -6.16
C LEU A 115 -1.19 -14.57 -6.95
N GLY A 116 -0.46 -14.13 -7.98
CA GLY A 116 0.37 -15.01 -8.80
C GLY A 116 1.50 -15.68 -8.00
N TYR A 117 2.15 -14.95 -7.11
CA TYR A 117 3.15 -15.51 -6.20
C TYR A 117 2.57 -16.62 -5.33
N TRP A 118 1.42 -16.38 -4.68
CA TRP A 118 0.79 -17.37 -3.82
C TRP A 118 0.16 -18.53 -4.62
N GLY A 119 -0.31 -18.29 -5.83
CA GLY A 119 -0.77 -19.34 -6.74
C GLY A 119 0.31 -20.37 -7.04
N ASN A 120 1.54 -19.92 -7.23
CA ASN A 120 2.69 -20.79 -7.41
C ASN A 120 3.17 -21.43 -6.08
N ARG A 121 3.18 -20.66 -4.99
CA ARG A 121 3.74 -21.10 -3.69
C ARG A 121 2.79 -21.97 -2.88
N ALA A 122 1.48 -21.73 -2.97
CA ALA A 122 0.44 -22.40 -2.20
C ALA A 122 -0.68 -22.96 -3.10
N PRO A 123 -0.37 -23.90 -4.03
CA PRO A 123 -1.32 -24.35 -5.06
C PRO A 123 -2.51 -25.17 -4.51
N ARG A 124 -2.52 -25.50 -3.23
CA ARG A 124 -3.61 -26.22 -2.55
C ARG A 124 -4.45 -25.31 -1.66
N ASN A 125 -4.32 -23.99 -1.81
CA ASN A 125 -5.00 -22.99 -1.01
C ASN A 125 -5.98 -22.21 -1.90
N PRO A 126 -7.21 -21.91 -1.44
CA PRO A 126 -8.09 -20.98 -2.14
C PRO A 126 -7.45 -19.58 -2.24
N LEU A 127 -7.55 -18.96 -3.41
CA LEU A 127 -6.94 -17.66 -3.68
C LEU A 127 -8.01 -16.68 -4.11
N TYR A 128 -8.00 -15.50 -3.49
CA TYR A 128 -8.93 -14.41 -3.79
C TYR A 128 -8.16 -13.11 -3.99
N LEU A 129 -8.53 -12.36 -5.03
CA LEU A 129 -8.02 -11.00 -5.22
C LEU A 129 -8.91 -10.04 -4.40
N VAL A 130 -8.28 -9.34 -3.45
CA VAL A 130 -8.92 -8.35 -2.58
C VAL A 130 -8.01 -7.11 -2.56
N PRO A 131 -8.16 -6.19 -3.51
CA PRO A 131 -7.35 -4.98 -3.58
C PRO A 131 -7.51 -4.11 -2.32
N ASN A 132 -6.48 -3.35 -2.00
CA ASN A 132 -6.57 -2.36 -0.93
C ASN A 132 -7.43 -1.18 -1.38
N ALA A 133 -8.27 -0.68 -0.49
CA ALA A 133 -8.99 0.56 -0.70
C ALA A 133 -8.13 1.78 -0.33
N LEU A 134 -8.32 2.89 -1.03
CA LEU A 134 -7.84 4.19 -0.56
C LEU A 134 -8.67 4.65 0.64
N GLU A 135 -8.04 5.31 1.60
CA GLU A 135 -8.76 5.96 2.70
C GLU A 135 -9.65 7.09 2.16
N ALA A 136 -10.85 7.25 2.74
CA ALA A 136 -11.83 8.23 2.30
C ALA A 136 -11.26 9.67 2.20
N GLN A 137 -10.32 10.02 3.07
CA GLN A 137 -9.67 11.34 3.04
C GLN A 137 -8.99 11.68 1.70
N TRP A 138 -8.44 10.68 1.00
CA TRP A 138 -7.83 10.88 -0.33
C TRP A 138 -8.88 11.19 -1.38
N ILE A 139 -10.03 10.55 -1.27
CA ILE A 139 -11.15 10.75 -2.19
C ILE A 139 -11.85 12.07 -1.93
N ASP A 140 -12.06 12.41 -0.66
CA ASP A 140 -12.86 13.57 -0.23
C ASP A 140 -12.09 14.89 -0.32
N ARG A 141 -10.77 14.88 -0.06
CA ARG A 141 -9.92 16.06 0.06
C ARG A 141 -8.89 16.21 -1.05
N GLY A 142 -8.67 15.17 -1.86
CA GLY A 142 -7.72 15.20 -2.97
C GLY A 142 -8.14 16.15 -4.07
N ASP A 143 -7.25 17.08 -4.46
CA ASP A 143 -7.46 18.00 -5.59
C ASP A 143 -7.18 17.32 -6.92
N ARG A 144 -8.05 16.40 -7.34
CA ARG A 144 -7.90 15.58 -8.55
C ARG A 144 -7.69 16.38 -9.82
N LEU A 145 -8.28 17.55 -9.90
CA LEU A 145 -8.15 18.44 -11.07
C LEU A 145 -6.89 19.29 -11.00
N GLY A 146 -6.22 19.33 -9.84
CA GLY A 146 -5.06 20.15 -9.59
C GLY A 146 -5.32 21.61 -9.83
N SER A 147 -6.47 22.07 -9.35
CA SER A 147 -6.94 23.45 -9.50
C SER A 147 -6.34 24.40 -8.46
N GLY A 148 -5.83 23.85 -7.35
CA GLY A 148 -5.19 24.60 -6.28
C GLY A 148 -3.78 25.10 -6.63
N SER A 149 -3.28 26.02 -5.84
CA SER A 149 -1.89 26.49 -5.92
C SER A 149 -0.94 25.38 -5.44
N ARG A 150 0.10 25.07 -6.23
CA ARG A 150 1.10 24.06 -5.93
C ARG A 150 2.46 24.72 -5.75
N SER A 151 2.94 24.72 -4.52
CA SER A 151 4.23 25.34 -4.13
C SER A 151 5.42 24.41 -4.27
N ILE A 152 5.18 23.10 -4.43
CA ILE A 152 6.20 22.08 -4.57
C ILE A 152 6.16 21.56 -6.02
N ASP A 153 7.26 21.78 -6.76
CA ASP A 153 7.36 21.27 -8.12
C ASP A 153 7.45 19.75 -8.11
N VAL A 154 8.30 19.18 -7.24
CA VAL A 154 8.56 17.75 -7.18
C VAL A 154 8.60 17.28 -5.73
N LEU A 155 7.75 16.34 -5.38
CA LEU A 155 7.77 15.62 -4.09
C LEU A 155 8.41 14.25 -4.24
N VAL A 156 9.31 13.92 -3.33
CA VAL A 156 9.98 12.61 -3.25
C VAL A 156 9.81 12.02 -1.86
N GLN A 157 9.28 10.79 -1.78
CA GLN A 157 9.25 10.05 -0.52
C GLN A 157 10.56 9.29 -0.34
N ALA A 158 11.45 9.79 0.53
CA ALA A 158 12.81 9.25 0.70
C ALA A 158 12.85 7.76 1.07
N ARG A 159 11.91 7.30 1.91
CA ARG A 159 11.94 5.96 2.51
C ARG A 159 12.01 4.80 1.51
N LYS A 160 11.38 4.93 0.35
CA LYS A 160 11.32 3.87 -0.66
C LYS A 160 12.01 4.25 -1.98
N SER A 161 12.62 5.42 -2.04
CA SER A 161 13.28 5.90 -3.25
C SER A 161 14.57 5.14 -3.55
N SER A 162 14.86 4.98 -4.84
CA SER A 162 16.09 4.37 -5.33
C SER A 162 17.30 5.29 -5.16
N THR A 163 18.50 4.69 -5.23
CA THR A 163 19.77 5.42 -5.31
C THR A 163 19.80 6.37 -6.51
N TYR A 164 19.22 5.94 -7.65
CA TYR A 164 19.09 6.78 -8.84
C TYR A 164 18.29 8.05 -8.57
N VAL A 165 17.13 7.93 -7.92
CA VAL A 165 16.29 9.09 -7.58
C VAL A 165 17.00 10.01 -6.60
N MET A 166 17.53 9.47 -5.50
CA MET A 166 18.06 10.28 -4.40
C MET A 166 19.40 10.94 -4.73
N HIS A 167 20.29 10.25 -5.44
CA HIS A 167 21.65 10.73 -5.69
C HIS A 167 21.92 11.20 -7.13
N GLY A 168 21.02 10.87 -8.06
CA GLY A 168 21.11 11.32 -9.45
C GLY A 168 20.06 12.36 -9.80
N LEU A 169 18.79 11.96 -9.76
CA LEU A 169 17.68 12.74 -10.29
C LEU A 169 17.35 13.97 -9.44
N VAL A 170 17.20 13.81 -8.13
CA VAL A 170 16.91 14.94 -7.21
C VAL A 170 17.92 16.07 -7.33
N PRO A 171 19.26 15.81 -7.24
CA PRO A 171 20.24 16.88 -7.43
C PRO A 171 20.20 17.51 -8.82
N ALA A 172 19.85 16.74 -9.86
CA ALA A 172 19.74 17.26 -11.21
C ALA A 172 18.51 18.20 -11.38
N LEU A 173 17.37 17.83 -10.80
CA LEU A 173 16.16 18.66 -10.79
C LEU A 173 16.37 19.97 -10.01
N GLN A 174 17.04 19.91 -8.86
CA GLN A 174 17.39 21.11 -8.09
C GLN A 174 18.33 22.05 -8.86
N ARG A 175 19.36 21.50 -9.55
CA ARG A 175 20.22 22.30 -10.44
C ARG A 175 19.46 22.90 -11.61
N ALA A 176 18.40 22.25 -12.06
CA ALA A 176 17.51 22.75 -13.09
C ALA A 176 16.52 23.81 -12.60
N GLY A 177 16.61 24.23 -11.32
CA GLY A 177 15.82 25.30 -10.72
C GLY A 177 14.47 24.87 -10.16
N LEU A 178 14.17 23.56 -10.06
CA LEU A 178 12.91 23.09 -9.50
C LEU A 178 12.94 23.03 -7.97
N THR A 179 11.79 23.35 -7.35
CA THR A 179 11.56 23.18 -5.92
C THR A 179 11.30 21.70 -5.62
N VAL A 180 12.30 21.02 -5.03
CA VAL A 180 12.19 19.59 -4.71
C VAL A 180 12.06 19.42 -3.20
N GLU A 181 10.92 18.90 -2.76
CA GLU A 181 10.67 18.50 -1.37
C GLU A 181 10.98 17.03 -1.17
N ILE A 182 11.78 16.71 -0.14
CA ILE A 182 12.14 15.33 0.23
C ILE A 182 11.47 14.99 1.55
N GLN A 183 10.35 14.28 1.49
CA GLN A 183 9.64 13.82 2.66
C GLN A 183 10.37 12.62 3.28
N SER A 184 11.00 12.83 4.45
CA SER A 184 11.79 11.81 5.16
C SER A 184 11.23 11.39 6.52
N GLY A 185 10.30 12.14 7.08
CA GLY A 185 9.71 11.92 8.40
C GLY A 185 8.20 11.67 8.36
N TRP A 186 7.60 11.70 9.54
CA TRP A 186 6.15 11.68 9.67
C TRP A 186 5.56 13.02 9.21
N VAL A 187 4.48 12.95 8.46
CA VAL A 187 3.66 14.09 8.03
C VAL A 187 2.26 13.88 8.57
N ASP A 188 1.74 14.88 9.28
CA ASP A 188 0.42 14.78 9.91
C ASP A 188 -0.71 14.82 8.87
N ASP A 189 -0.54 15.60 7.81
CA ASP A 189 -1.49 15.69 6.69
C ASP A 189 -0.80 15.43 5.35
N LEU A 190 -0.81 14.17 4.93
CA LEU A 190 -0.26 13.76 3.65
C LEU A 190 -1.11 14.23 2.47
N VAL A 191 -2.43 14.34 2.64
CA VAL A 191 -3.32 14.81 1.57
C VAL A 191 -2.97 16.26 1.21
N ASP A 192 -2.76 17.09 2.22
CA ASP A 192 -2.35 18.48 2.03
C ASP A 192 -0.98 18.56 1.32
N LEU A 193 0.00 17.76 1.75
CA LEU A 193 1.33 17.72 1.12
C LEU A 193 1.24 17.33 -0.36
N PHE A 194 0.43 16.31 -0.70
CA PHE A 194 0.24 15.91 -2.09
C PHE A 194 -0.52 16.97 -2.90
N ASN A 195 -1.54 17.62 -2.32
CA ASN A 195 -2.29 18.69 -2.98
C ASN A 195 -1.40 19.89 -3.32
N HIS A 196 -0.35 20.15 -2.54
CA HIS A 196 0.64 21.21 -2.81
C HIS A 196 1.77 20.78 -3.76
N SER A 197 1.78 19.54 -4.24
CA SER A 197 2.83 18.99 -5.09
C SER A 197 2.36 18.81 -6.53
N THR A 198 3.18 19.22 -7.51
CA THR A 198 2.87 19.08 -8.94
C THR A 198 3.23 17.70 -9.45
N VAL A 199 4.46 17.26 -9.18
CA VAL A 199 4.99 15.95 -9.59
C VAL A 199 5.34 15.13 -8.36
N VAL A 200 5.06 13.84 -8.37
CA VAL A 200 5.48 12.88 -7.34
C VAL A 200 6.38 11.83 -7.96
N LEU A 201 7.54 11.61 -7.34
CA LEU A 201 8.48 10.56 -7.73
C LEU A 201 8.36 9.38 -6.77
N TYR A 202 8.08 8.18 -7.31
CA TYR A 202 7.98 6.95 -6.54
C TYR A 202 8.71 5.80 -7.22
N ASP A 203 9.99 5.59 -6.88
CA ASP A 203 10.82 4.52 -7.45
C ASP A 203 11.18 3.49 -6.36
N SER A 204 10.30 2.52 -6.16
CA SER A 204 10.41 1.53 -5.09
C SER A 204 11.08 0.20 -5.50
N ALA A 205 11.44 0.03 -6.76
CA ALA A 205 11.96 -1.24 -7.28
C ALA A 205 13.25 -1.69 -6.55
N GLU A 206 14.22 -0.77 -6.40
CA GLU A 206 15.49 -1.05 -5.72
C GLU A 206 15.28 -1.36 -4.22
N TYR A 207 14.42 -0.59 -3.57
CA TYR A 207 14.09 -0.77 -2.16
C TYR A 207 13.54 -2.17 -1.86
N TRP A 208 12.60 -2.65 -2.65
CA TRP A 208 11.98 -3.95 -2.45
C TRP A 208 12.91 -5.10 -2.83
N ARG A 209 13.67 -4.95 -3.92
CA ARG A 209 14.68 -5.93 -4.33
C ARG A 209 15.71 -6.18 -3.22
N GLY A 210 16.20 -5.12 -2.60
CA GLY A 210 17.15 -5.20 -1.50
C GLY A 210 16.61 -5.91 -0.25
N ARG A 211 15.30 -6.10 -0.14
CA ARG A 211 14.63 -6.80 0.98
C ARG A 211 14.11 -8.18 0.63
N GLY A 212 14.22 -8.61 -0.62
CA GLY A 212 13.69 -9.89 -1.08
C GLY A 212 12.14 -9.99 -1.05
N VAL A 213 11.45 -8.87 -0.88
CA VAL A 213 9.97 -8.78 -0.88
C VAL A 213 9.48 -7.91 -2.03
N SER A 214 8.18 -7.90 -2.30
CA SER A 214 7.60 -7.13 -3.39
C SER A 214 6.85 -5.87 -2.92
N GLU A 215 6.64 -4.92 -3.82
CA GLU A 215 5.56 -3.93 -3.64
C GLU A 215 4.24 -4.69 -3.68
N GLY A 216 3.50 -4.65 -2.58
CA GLY A 216 2.29 -5.44 -2.43
C GLY A 216 1.09 -4.86 -3.16
N PHE A 217 0.94 -3.53 -3.12
CA PHE A 217 -0.13 -2.81 -3.80
C PHE A 217 0.35 -1.49 -4.40
N GLY A 218 1.05 -0.64 -3.63
CA GLY A 218 1.56 0.64 -4.11
C GLY A 218 0.58 1.79 -3.91
N LEU A 219 0.11 1.98 -2.68
CA LEU A 219 -0.78 3.09 -2.33
C LEU A 219 -0.23 4.47 -2.68
N PRO A 220 1.06 4.82 -2.45
CA PRO A 220 1.53 6.19 -2.67
C PRO A 220 1.31 6.73 -4.09
N PRO A 221 1.50 5.98 -5.18
CA PRO A 221 1.09 6.43 -6.51
C PRO A 221 -0.41 6.73 -6.64
N LEU A 222 -1.29 5.89 -6.08
CA LEU A 222 -2.73 6.13 -6.12
C LEU A 222 -3.15 7.34 -5.28
N GLU A 223 -2.55 7.50 -4.11
CA GLU A 223 -2.72 8.68 -3.24
C GLU A 223 -2.34 9.96 -3.97
N ALA A 224 -1.20 9.95 -4.68
CA ALA A 224 -0.75 11.07 -5.50
C ALA A 224 -1.71 11.37 -6.66
N LEU A 225 -2.20 10.34 -7.34
CA LEU A 225 -3.17 10.47 -8.42
C LEU A 225 -4.51 11.02 -7.91
N ALA A 226 -4.98 10.59 -6.74
CA ALA A 226 -6.19 11.14 -6.11
C ALA A 226 -6.06 12.63 -5.78
N CYS A 227 -4.84 13.12 -5.57
CA CYS A 227 -4.51 14.54 -5.38
C CYS A 227 -4.17 15.26 -6.70
N GLY A 228 -4.37 14.65 -7.87
CA GLY A 228 -4.11 15.25 -9.18
C GLY A 228 -2.64 15.53 -9.47
N CYS A 229 -1.71 14.86 -8.78
CA CYS A 229 -0.29 14.95 -9.10
C CYS A 229 0.03 14.22 -10.41
N VAL A 230 1.06 14.67 -11.11
CA VAL A 230 1.71 13.89 -12.16
C VAL A 230 2.64 12.89 -11.48
N VAL A 231 2.46 11.61 -11.74
CA VAL A 231 3.23 10.55 -11.08
C VAL A 231 4.28 9.96 -12.01
N PHE A 232 5.54 10.01 -11.58
CA PHE A 232 6.64 9.27 -12.18
C PHE A 232 7.02 8.12 -11.26
N THR A 233 6.95 6.88 -11.76
CA THR A 233 7.16 5.68 -10.94
C THR A 233 7.93 4.59 -11.69
N SER A 234 8.59 3.72 -10.94
CA SER A 234 9.03 2.42 -11.47
C SER A 234 7.83 1.49 -11.58
N LEU A 235 7.68 0.83 -12.72
CA LEU A 235 6.56 -0.09 -12.99
C LEU A 235 6.91 -1.50 -12.52
N ASN A 236 7.02 -1.68 -11.21
CA ASN A 236 7.39 -2.96 -10.60
C ASN A 236 6.27 -3.58 -9.80
N HIS A 237 6.22 -4.91 -9.81
CA HIS A 237 5.32 -5.72 -9.01
C HIS A 237 3.84 -5.29 -9.16
N ALA A 238 3.17 -5.00 -8.04
CA ALA A 238 1.76 -4.65 -8.01
C ALA A 238 1.44 -3.30 -8.65
N LEU A 239 2.41 -2.41 -8.84
CA LEU A 239 2.17 -1.14 -9.52
C LEU A 239 1.65 -1.34 -10.95
N ALA A 240 1.99 -2.47 -11.58
CA ALA A 240 1.49 -2.83 -12.90
C ALA A 240 -0.03 -3.11 -12.95
N ASP A 241 -0.68 -3.32 -11.80
CA ASP A 241 -2.12 -3.59 -11.77
C ASP A 241 -2.95 -2.34 -12.05
N HIS A 242 -2.48 -1.16 -11.63
CA HIS A 242 -3.23 0.10 -11.70
C HIS A 242 -2.45 1.28 -12.28
N CYS A 243 -1.12 1.19 -12.33
CA CYS A 243 -0.27 2.23 -12.90
C CYS A 243 -0.07 2.02 -14.40
N ASP A 244 -1.08 2.35 -15.22
CA ASP A 244 -1.01 2.24 -16.67
C ASP A 244 -0.07 3.32 -17.26
N PRO A 245 1.08 2.92 -17.89
CA PRO A 245 2.07 3.87 -18.39
C PRO A 245 1.52 4.75 -19.50
N GLY A 246 1.71 6.06 -19.37
CA GLY A 246 1.26 7.04 -20.36
C GLY A 246 -0.21 7.43 -20.25
N LEU A 247 -1.04 6.66 -19.53
CA LEU A 247 -2.44 7.01 -19.25
C LEU A 247 -2.64 7.46 -17.79
N MET A 248 -1.97 6.80 -16.85
CA MET A 248 -2.09 7.06 -15.42
C MET A 248 -0.81 7.63 -14.84
N VAL A 249 0.33 7.05 -15.22
CA VAL A 249 1.64 7.38 -14.69
C VAL A 249 2.69 7.42 -15.78
N HIS A 250 3.89 7.90 -15.43
CA HIS A 250 5.05 7.94 -16.31
C HIS A 250 6.17 7.11 -15.72
N GLN A 251 6.81 6.27 -16.54
CA GLN A 251 7.95 5.48 -16.11
C GLN A 251 9.16 6.38 -15.85
N ILE A 252 9.88 6.12 -14.74
CA ILE A 252 11.12 6.75 -14.34
C ILE A 252 12.28 5.77 -14.46
N GLY A 253 13.50 6.28 -14.59
CA GLY A 253 14.69 5.43 -14.62
C GLY A 253 14.88 4.73 -15.97
N CYS A 254 14.56 5.40 -17.08
CA CYS A 254 14.66 4.86 -18.44
C CYS A 254 16.11 4.84 -18.99
N GLY A 255 17.12 4.90 -18.13
CA GLY A 255 18.52 4.78 -18.48
C GLY A 255 19.21 6.11 -18.85
N ARG A 256 18.49 7.23 -18.89
CA ARG A 256 19.04 8.55 -19.23
C ARG A 256 18.54 9.61 -18.26
N LEU A 257 19.46 10.15 -17.47
CA LEU A 257 19.16 11.20 -16.48
C LEU A 257 18.60 12.47 -17.13
N ASP A 258 19.24 12.94 -18.20
CA ASP A 258 18.81 14.13 -18.95
C ASP A 258 17.39 14.01 -19.51
N TRP A 259 17.01 12.81 -19.93
CA TRP A 259 15.67 12.52 -20.42
C TRP A 259 14.62 12.61 -19.30
N ASP A 260 14.88 11.98 -18.17
CA ASP A 260 13.95 12.05 -17.01
C ASP A 260 13.83 13.50 -16.49
N VAL A 261 14.95 14.24 -16.39
CA VAL A 261 14.93 15.67 -15.99
C VAL A 261 14.07 16.48 -16.94
N SER A 262 14.27 16.34 -18.26
CA SER A 262 13.50 17.09 -19.28
C SER A 262 11.99 16.80 -19.19
N ARG A 263 11.59 15.54 -19.02
CA ARG A 263 10.18 15.16 -18.92
C ARG A 263 9.53 15.71 -17.64
N ILE A 264 10.23 15.65 -16.51
CA ILE A 264 9.74 16.19 -15.25
C ILE A 264 9.61 17.70 -15.31
N GLN A 265 10.58 18.42 -15.90
CA GLN A 265 10.47 19.86 -16.14
C GLN A 265 9.24 20.21 -17.00
N GLN A 266 8.99 19.47 -18.08
CA GLN A 266 7.81 19.66 -18.92
C GLN A 266 6.51 19.41 -18.13
N ALA A 267 6.48 18.37 -17.31
CA ALA A 267 5.33 18.06 -16.47
C ALA A 267 5.07 19.11 -15.38
N VAL A 268 6.10 19.78 -14.88
CA VAL A 268 5.96 20.91 -13.94
C VAL A 268 5.42 22.13 -14.65
N VAL A 269 5.90 22.43 -15.86
CA VAL A 269 5.48 23.61 -16.64
C VAL A 269 4.04 23.48 -17.15
N ASP A 270 3.68 22.30 -17.67
CA ASP A 270 2.33 22.01 -18.17
C ASP A 270 1.82 20.66 -17.61
N PRO A 271 1.41 20.64 -16.33
CA PRO A 271 0.99 19.40 -15.69
C PRO A 271 -0.29 18.81 -16.28
N LYS A 272 -1.12 19.65 -16.93
CA LYS A 272 -2.40 19.19 -17.48
C LYS A 272 -2.23 18.13 -18.57
N GLY A 273 -1.22 18.27 -19.42
CA GLY A 273 -0.91 17.29 -20.48
C GLY A 273 -0.28 15.99 -19.95
N TRP A 274 0.13 15.96 -18.68
CA TRP A 274 0.83 14.83 -18.06
C TRP A 274 0.00 14.10 -16.98
N ARG A 275 -1.12 14.67 -16.52
CA ARG A 275 -1.98 14.06 -15.53
C ARG A 275 -2.65 12.80 -16.04
N ALA A 276 -3.02 11.93 -15.10
CA ALA A 276 -3.82 10.75 -15.40
C ALA A 276 -5.08 11.09 -16.21
N LEU A 277 -5.42 10.22 -17.15
CA LEU A 277 -6.66 10.34 -17.91
C LEU A 277 -7.87 10.27 -16.95
N PRO A 278 -8.72 11.29 -16.86
CA PRO A 278 -9.78 11.37 -15.84
C PRO A 278 -10.69 10.14 -15.78
N THR A 279 -11.15 9.66 -16.92
CA THR A 279 -12.03 8.48 -17.01
C THR A 279 -11.37 7.21 -16.51
N ARG A 280 -10.05 7.06 -16.72
CA ARG A 280 -9.31 5.91 -16.23
C ARG A 280 -9.02 6.03 -14.72
N LEU A 281 -8.72 7.24 -14.26
CA LEU A 281 -8.50 7.51 -12.84
C LEU A 281 -9.76 7.21 -12.02
N GLU A 282 -10.92 7.65 -12.47
CA GLU A 282 -12.20 7.37 -11.81
C GLU A 282 -12.43 5.86 -11.67
N GLN A 283 -12.26 5.09 -12.74
CA GLN A 283 -12.39 3.62 -12.68
C GLN A 283 -11.44 2.99 -11.66
N VAL A 284 -10.18 3.42 -11.62
CA VAL A 284 -9.20 2.86 -10.67
C VAL A 284 -9.53 3.25 -9.24
N LEU A 285 -10.01 4.46 -9.00
CA LEU A 285 -10.40 4.93 -7.65
C LEU A 285 -11.70 4.28 -7.15
N GLU A 286 -12.62 3.90 -8.06
CA GLU A 286 -13.83 3.14 -7.71
C GLU A 286 -13.53 1.69 -7.36
N ASP A 287 -12.50 1.10 -7.99
CA ASP A 287 -12.06 -0.28 -7.75
C ASP A 287 -11.12 -0.43 -6.53
N SER A 288 -10.77 0.70 -5.88
CA SER A 288 -9.73 0.74 -4.81
C SER A 288 -10.29 1.06 -3.44
#